data_182d7c3347c97887d9e9487cd23478ad
#
_entry.id   182d7c3347c97887d9e9487cd23478ad
#
_cell.length_a   1.000
_cell.length_b   1.000
_cell.length_c   1.000
_cell.angle_alpha   90.00
_cell.angle_beta   90.00
_cell.angle_gamma   90.00
#
_symmetry.space_group_name_H-M   'P 1'
#
loop_
_entity.id
_entity.type
_entity.pdbx_description
1 polymer ?
#
loop_
_entity_poly.entity_id
_entity_poly.type
_entity_poly.pdbx_seq_one_letter_code
_entity_poly.pdbx_strand_id
1 'polypeptide(L)'
;MSKRALLILSLCLSASGVACAQSKTDSLRKSNSDEPLHTLTGNVDDITTKRMNKGLLTGALDALHGQAVGVTIVDPNNTEAMLHAVRVRGTTSLTGGNDPLVIIDGVYADLTTLSNIFPADIERFQILKDASETSQYGSRGASGVIVVETKKGRRGDFHISYDVTTGPELVYKQLRMLSADDYRTAVRQRGNYLVDKGFNTDFQDAITRTGFVQNHHIAFGGGTNQSNYRASLGFMQHNQVIQTIGSRNFTAKFDISQKGFDDRLQIDLGVFGNIQKNKFILDVQKLFYSAASFNPTYRRGKNPDGSWEQ
;
A
#
# COMPACT_ATOMS: atom_id res chain seq x y z
N MET A 1 22.95 23.15 21.03
CA MET A 1 21.77 22.40 20.54
C MET A 1 20.90 23.40 19.76
N SER A 2 20.81 23.21 18.48
CA SER A 2 20.27 24.22 17.54
C SER A 2 18.73 24.28 17.60
N LYS A 3 18.20 25.52 17.55
CA LYS A 3 16.75 25.82 17.51
C LYS A 3 15.97 25.08 16.39
N ARG A 4 16.67 24.46 15.44
CA ARG A 4 16.07 23.65 14.35
C ARG A 4 15.63 22.26 14.78
N ALA A 5 16.23 21.68 15.83
CA ALA A 5 15.83 20.36 16.35
C ALA A 5 14.51 20.44 17.15
N LEU A 6 14.27 21.60 17.80
CA LEU A 6 13.02 21.80 18.54
C LEU A 6 11.81 22.05 17.63
N LEU A 7 12.04 22.59 16.42
CA LEU A 7 10.97 22.85 15.44
C LEU A 7 10.47 21.56 14.76
N ILE A 8 11.32 20.55 14.63
CA ILE A 8 10.95 19.25 14.06
C ILE A 8 10.07 18.46 15.04
N LEU A 9 10.35 18.58 16.34
CA LEU A 9 9.53 17.92 17.37
C LEU A 9 8.15 18.59 17.53
N SER A 10 8.07 19.92 17.32
CA SER A 10 6.80 20.67 17.38
C SER A 10 5.91 20.43 16.13
N LEU A 11 6.51 20.11 14.98
CA LEU A 11 5.74 19.87 13.75
C LEU A 11 5.11 18.46 13.70
N CYS A 12 5.63 17.52 14.48
CA CYS A 12 5.05 16.18 14.62
C CYS A 12 3.77 16.14 15.48
N LEU A 13 3.51 17.17 16.28
CA LEU A 13 2.33 17.20 17.15
C LEU A 13 1.07 17.77 16.49
N SER A 14 1.17 18.31 15.27
CA SER A 14 0.01 18.86 14.53
C SER A 14 -0.56 17.93 13.46
N ALA A 15 0.02 16.73 13.27
CA ALA A 15 -0.62 15.69 12.49
C ALA A 15 -1.68 15.02 13.40
N SER A 16 -2.95 15.27 13.12
CA SER A 16 -4.14 14.79 13.81
C SER A 16 -4.03 13.33 14.27
N GLY A 17 -3.43 13.14 15.44
CA GLY A 17 -3.41 11.87 16.15
C GLY A 17 -4.76 11.65 16.79
N VAL A 18 -5.57 10.74 16.26
CA VAL A 18 -6.74 10.23 16.96
C VAL A 18 -6.21 9.29 18.05
N ALA A 19 -6.06 9.83 19.25
CA ALA A 19 -5.83 9.01 20.44
C ALA A 19 -7.19 8.43 20.86
N CYS A 20 -7.43 7.15 20.58
CA CYS A 20 -8.61 6.44 21.06
C CYS A 20 -8.23 5.67 22.34
N ALA A 21 -8.61 6.23 23.48
CA ALA A 21 -8.57 5.49 24.74
C ALA A 21 -9.89 4.72 24.88
N GLN A 22 -9.85 3.41 24.68
CA GLN A 22 -10.99 2.55 24.99
C GLN A 22 -10.88 2.01 26.42
N SER A 23 -11.80 2.42 27.26
CA SER A 23 -12.09 1.76 28.55
C SER A 23 -12.96 0.55 28.26
N LYS A 24 -12.42 -0.64 28.42
CA LYS A 24 -13.16 -1.89 28.27
C LYS A 24 -13.86 -2.21 29.60
N THR A 25 -15.10 -1.78 29.75
CA THR A 25 -16.02 -2.30 30.75
C THR A 25 -16.72 -3.54 30.18
N ASP A 26 -16.09 -4.68 30.23
CA ASP A 26 -16.73 -5.96 30.06
C ASP A 26 -16.29 -6.92 31.19
N SER A 27 -16.98 -6.77 32.30
CA SER A 27 -17.11 -7.83 33.27
C SER A 27 -18.09 -8.85 32.69
N LEU A 28 -17.66 -9.88 32.05
CA LEU A 28 -18.34 -11.16 31.75
C LEU A 28 -17.88 -11.78 30.42
N ARG A 29 -16.58 -11.85 30.22
CA ARG A 29 -16.06 -12.89 29.33
C ARG A 29 -14.65 -13.28 29.77
N LYS A 30 -14.62 -14.24 30.68
CA LYS A 30 -13.41 -15.02 30.90
C LYS A 30 -13.21 -15.87 29.65
N SER A 31 -12.59 -15.31 28.61
CA SER A 31 -12.12 -16.09 27.50
C SER A 31 -10.64 -16.39 27.75
N ASN A 32 -10.35 -17.64 28.00
CA ASN A 32 -9.02 -18.18 27.80
C ASN A 32 -8.67 -17.90 26.33
N SER A 33 -7.93 -16.87 26.06
CA SER A 33 -7.61 -16.38 24.72
C SER A 33 -6.44 -17.13 24.08
N ASP A 34 -6.30 -18.42 24.38
CA ASP A 34 -5.39 -19.32 23.65
C ASP A 34 -6.11 -20.30 22.71
N GLU A 35 -7.45 -20.24 22.65
CA GLU A 35 -8.15 -20.96 21.60
C GLU A 35 -8.30 -20.05 20.38
N PRO A 36 -7.83 -20.51 19.20
CA PRO A 36 -8.10 -19.81 17.95
C PRO A 36 -9.61 -19.71 17.75
N LEU A 37 -10.08 -18.55 17.30
CA LEU A 37 -11.48 -18.24 16.94
C LEU A 37 -12.07 -19.18 15.85
N HIS A 38 -11.61 -20.43 15.79
CA HIS A 38 -12.04 -21.48 14.86
C HIS A 38 -13.40 -22.09 15.18
N THR A 39 -14.07 -21.64 16.22
CA THR A 39 -15.44 -22.14 16.53
C THR A 39 -16.55 -21.36 15.87
N LEU A 40 -16.23 -20.32 15.08
CA LEU A 40 -17.21 -19.76 14.18
C LEU A 40 -17.31 -20.69 12.96
N THR A 41 -18.46 -21.32 12.76
CA THR A 41 -18.78 -22.21 11.63
C THR A 41 -18.82 -21.50 10.27
N GLY A 42 -18.23 -20.34 10.19
CA GLY A 42 -18.16 -19.48 9.01
C GLY A 42 -16.84 -19.62 8.24
N ASN A 43 -16.86 -19.17 7.00
CA ASN A 43 -15.73 -19.21 6.07
C ASN A 43 -14.79 -18.01 6.27
N VAL A 44 -14.14 -17.96 7.44
CA VAL A 44 -13.13 -16.93 7.77
C VAL A 44 -11.78 -17.34 7.18
N ASP A 45 -11.22 -16.51 6.30
CA ASP A 45 -9.83 -16.69 5.90
C ASP A 45 -8.90 -15.99 6.90
N ASP A 46 -8.12 -16.77 7.61
CA ASP A 46 -7.06 -16.29 8.49
C ASP A 46 -5.70 -16.38 7.79
N ILE A 47 -5.10 -15.23 7.53
CA ILE A 47 -3.84 -15.10 6.80
C ILE A 47 -2.79 -14.53 7.74
N THR A 48 -2.04 -15.44 8.35
CA THR A 48 -0.93 -15.09 9.24
C THR A 48 0.31 -14.69 8.44
N THR A 49 1.31 -14.13 9.11
CA THR A 49 2.61 -13.76 8.51
C THR A 49 3.30 -14.88 7.74
N LYS A 50 2.99 -16.15 8.02
CA LYS A 50 3.55 -17.30 7.28
C LYS A 50 2.93 -17.46 5.90
N ARG A 51 1.64 -17.12 5.76
CA ARG A 51 0.87 -17.21 4.52
C ARG A 51 0.92 -15.93 3.69
N MET A 52 1.24 -14.79 4.30
CA MET A 52 1.38 -13.52 3.58
C MET A 52 2.42 -13.64 2.48
N ASN A 53 2.22 -12.91 1.39
CA ASN A 53 3.22 -12.76 0.35
C ASN A 53 4.49 -12.15 0.96
N LYS A 54 5.62 -12.65 0.47
CA LYS A 54 6.94 -12.19 0.86
C LYS A 54 7.65 -11.60 -0.35
N GLY A 55 8.60 -10.73 -0.10
CA GLY A 55 9.41 -10.11 -1.16
C GLY A 55 9.19 -8.61 -1.26
N LEU A 56 9.20 -8.09 -2.46
CA LEU A 56 9.09 -6.68 -2.78
C LEU A 56 7.62 -6.24 -2.70
N LEU A 57 7.15 -5.91 -1.49
CA LEU A 57 5.80 -5.41 -1.27
C LEU A 57 5.81 -3.88 -1.32
N THR A 58 4.85 -3.28 -2.00
CA THR A 58 4.68 -1.83 -2.10
C THR A 58 3.60 -1.29 -1.17
N GLY A 59 2.85 -2.18 -0.51
CA GLY A 59 1.82 -1.84 0.45
C GLY A 59 1.31 -3.07 1.22
N ALA A 60 0.49 -2.82 2.23
CA ALA A 60 -0.11 -3.87 3.07
C ALA A 60 -1.01 -4.84 2.26
N LEU A 61 -1.70 -4.32 1.24
CA LEU A 61 -2.60 -5.13 0.41
C LEU A 61 -1.86 -6.12 -0.49
N ASP A 62 -0.59 -5.83 -0.86
CA ASP A 62 0.23 -6.76 -1.63
C ASP A 62 0.52 -8.04 -0.82
N ALA A 63 0.63 -7.92 0.50
CA ALA A 63 0.81 -9.08 1.38
C ALA A 63 -0.41 -10.02 1.36
N LEU A 64 -1.59 -9.49 1.04
CA LEU A 64 -2.86 -10.20 0.99
C LEU A 64 -3.18 -10.73 -0.41
N HIS A 65 -2.58 -10.17 -1.47
CA HIS A 65 -2.94 -10.46 -2.85
C HIS A 65 -2.81 -11.94 -3.19
N GLY A 66 -3.92 -12.55 -3.66
CA GLY A 66 -3.97 -13.98 -4.01
C GLY A 66 -3.98 -14.96 -2.83
N GLN A 67 -3.98 -14.50 -1.58
CA GLN A 67 -3.96 -15.35 -0.40
C GLN A 67 -5.35 -15.72 0.12
N ALA A 68 -6.38 -14.99 -0.27
CA ALA A 68 -7.76 -15.20 0.15
C ALA A 68 -8.66 -15.55 -1.02
N VAL A 69 -9.42 -16.62 -0.87
CA VAL A 69 -10.40 -17.06 -1.89
C VAL A 69 -11.57 -16.08 -1.93
N GLY A 70 -11.97 -15.67 -3.15
CA GLY A 70 -13.07 -14.72 -3.33
C GLY A 70 -12.76 -13.28 -2.97
N VAL A 71 -11.49 -12.95 -2.75
CA VAL A 71 -11.01 -11.58 -2.60
C VAL A 71 -10.22 -11.20 -3.84
N THR A 72 -10.67 -10.15 -4.51
CA THR A 72 -9.99 -9.58 -5.66
C THR A 72 -9.39 -8.25 -5.24
N ILE A 73 -8.08 -8.12 -5.39
CA ILE A 73 -7.36 -6.87 -5.18
C ILE A 73 -6.91 -6.42 -6.57
N VAL A 74 -7.47 -5.33 -7.02
CA VAL A 74 -7.08 -4.70 -8.28
C VAL A 74 -6.15 -3.56 -7.92
N ASP A 75 -4.91 -3.67 -8.35
CA ASP A 75 -3.99 -2.55 -8.32
C ASP A 75 -4.39 -1.62 -9.47
N PRO A 76 -4.92 -0.42 -9.19
CA PRO A 76 -5.20 0.53 -10.25
C PRO A 76 -3.85 1.10 -10.72
N ASN A 77 -3.10 0.33 -11.51
CA ASN A 77 -1.98 0.85 -12.30
C ASN A 77 -2.45 1.90 -13.30
N ASN A 78 -3.68 2.32 -13.18
CA ASN A 78 -4.32 3.21 -14.11
C ASN A 78 -5.22 4.18 -13.39
N THR A 79 -4.77 5.43 -13.34
CA THR A 79 -5.62 6.60 -13.20
C THR A 79 -6.36 6.82 -11.87
N GLU A 80 -6.58 8.04 -11.58
CA GLU A 80 -7.48 8.75 -10.68
C GLU A 80 -7.57 8.33 -9.20
N ALA A 81 -7.38 7.04 -8.88
CA ALA A 81 -7.30 6.61 -7.50
C ALA A 81 -6.06 5.70 -7.36
N MET A 82 -5.01 6.19 -6.73
CA MET A 82 -3.93 5.36 -6.18
C MET A 82 -4.43 4.43 -5.05
N LEU A 83 -5.70 4.09 -5.09
CA LEU A 83 -6.41 3.27 -4.13
C LEU A 83 -6.61 1.90 -4.74
N HIS A 84 -6.02 0.90 -4.13
CA HIS A 84 -6.35 -0.48 -4.45
C HIS A 84 -7.86 -0.69 -4.33
N ALA A 85 -8.48 -1.14 -5.41
CA ALA A 85 -9.87 -1.57 -5.32
C ALA A 85 -9.89 -2.99 -4.78
N VAL A 86 -10.39 -3.16 -3.57
CA VAL A 86 -10.58 -4.47 -2.96
C VAL A 86 -12.04 -4.86 -3.07
N ARG A 87 -12.31 -6.06 -3.54
CA ARG A 87 -13.66 -6.62 -3.62
C ARG A 87 -13.69 -7.98 -2.93
N VAL A 88 -14.63 -8.15 -2.03
CA VAL A 88 -14.90 -9.42 -1.36
C VAL A 88 -16.19 -9.99 -1.97
N ARG A 89 -16.08 -11.18 -2.60
CA ARG A 89 -17.20 -11.86 -3.30
C ARG A 89 -17.83 -11.05 -4.44
N GLY A 90 -17.08 -10.11 -5.02
CA GLY A 90 -17.52 -9.33 -6.18
C GLY A 90 -18.27 -8.05 -5.81
N THR A 91 -19.13 -7.58 -6.72
CA THR A 91 -19.92 -6.36 -6.57
C THR A 91 -21.22 -6.64 -5.86
N THR A 92 -21.46 -6.03 -4.73
CA THR A 92 -22.66 -6.22 -3.90
C THR A 92 -23.71 -5.12 -4.12
N SER A 93 -23.28 -3.96 -4.62
CA SER A 93 -24.16 -2.80 -4.87
C SER A 93 -23.89 -2.20 -6.24
N LEU A 94 -24.96 -1.81 -6.95
CA LEU A 94 -24.89 -1.13 -8.25
C LEU A 94 -24.63 0.37 -8.09
N THR A 95 -25.08 0.98 -6.99
CA THR A 95 -25.06 2.43 -6.79
C THR A 95 -24.28 2.85 -5.53
N GLY A 96 -24.07 1.92 -4.59
CA GLY A 96 -23.31 2.15 -3.36
C GLY A 96 -21.86 1.76 -3.48
N GLY A 97 -21.07 2.08 -2.46
CA GLY A 97 -19.69 1.61 -2.34
C GLY A 97 -19.63 0.08 -2.21
N ASN A 98 -18.66 -0.52 -2.88
CA ASN A 98 -18.41 -1.96 -2.82
C ASN A 98 -17.12 -2.29 -2.06
N ASP A 99 -16.53 -1.31 -1.41
CA ASP A 99 -15.32 -1.50 -0.63
C ASP A 99 -15.65 -2.22 0.68
N PRO A 100 -14.83 -3.20 1.08
CA PRO A 100 -15.00 -3.88 2.33
C PRO A 100 -14.75 -2.93 3.51
N LEU A 101 -15.42 -3.20 4.62
CA LEU A 101 -15.12 -2.52 5.88
C LEU A 101 -13.75 -2.97 6.36
N VAL A 102 -12.90 -2.01 6.72
CA VAL A 102 -11.58 -2.29 7.29
C VAL A 102 -11.61 -2.00 8.80
N ILE A 103 -11.04 -2.92 9.58
CA ILE A 103 -10.89 -2.77 11.03
C ILE A 103 -9.42 -3.06 11.36
N ILE A 104 -8.73 -2.09 11.94
CA ILE A 104 -7.33 -2.21 12.32
C ILE A 104 -7.23 -2.14 13.83
N ASP A 105 -6.75 -3.21 14.47
CA ASP A 105 -6.62 -3.34 15.92
C ASP A 105 -7.93 -2.97 16.70
N GLY A 106 -9.09 -3.28 16.09
CA GLY A 106 -10.41 -3.00 16.64
C GLY A 106 -10.98 -1.62 16.31
N VAL A 107 -10.26 -0.79 15.58
CA VAL A 107 -10.69 0.55 15.15
C VAL A 107 -11.15 0.53 13.69
N TYR A 108 -12.29 1.16 13.41
CA TYR A 108 -12.78 1.31 12.04
C TYR A 108 -11.83 2.21 11.22
N ALA A 109 -11.46 1.73 10.06
CA ALA A 109 -10.56 2.39 9.14
C ALA A 109 -11.08 2.29 7.69
N ASP A 110 -10.33 2.87 6.77
CA ASP A 110 -10.55 2.76 5.32
C ASP A 110 -9.39 1.99 4.63
N LEU A 111 -9.58 1.69 3.36
CA LEU A 111 -8.56 1.03 2.55
C LEU A 111 -7.30 1.87 2.39
N THR A 112 -7.44 3.20 2.42
CA THR A 112 -6.29 4.12 2.34
C THR A 112 -5.42 3.99 3.57
N THR A 113 -6.03 3.98 4.75
CA THR A 113 -5.32 3.75 6.02
C THR A 113 -4.63 2.40 6.02
N LEU A 114 -5.33 1.35 5.57
CA LEU A 114 -4.73 0.01 5.46
C LEU A 114 -3.53 -0.02 4.52
N SER A 115 -3.63 0.59 3.33
CA SER A 115 -2.53 0.61 2.36
C SER A 115 -1.29 1.34 2.88
N ASN A 116 -1.46 2.22 3.85
CA ASN A 116 -0.39 3.00 4.47
C ASN A 116 0.33 2.27 5.62
N ILE A 117 -0.22 1.16 6.10
CA ILE A 117 0.45 0.35 7.13
C ILE A 117 1.65 -0.36 6.49
N PHE A 118 2.78 -0.36 7.19
CA PHE A 118 3.95 -1.10 6.72
C PHE A 118 3.67 -2.61 6.80
N PRO A 119 3.87 -3.40 5.72
CA PRO A 119 3.54 -4.82 5.70
C PRO A 119 4.19 -5.63 6.82
N ALA A 120 5.43 -5.25 7.22
CA ALA A 120 6.14 -5.93 8.30
C ALA A 120 5.53 -5.71 9.70
N ASP A 121 4.66 -4.69 9.86
CA ASP A 121 3.95 -4.46 11.13
C ASP A 121 2.66 -5.26 11.25
N ILE A 122 2.23 -5.95 10.20
CA ILE A 122 1.01 -6.75 10.22
C ILE A 122 1.31 -8.14 10.78
N GLU A 123 0.51 -8.59 11.73
CA GLU A 123 0.58 -9.94 12.28
C GLU A 123 -0.34 -10.89 11.53
N ARG A 124 -1.58 -10.48 11.27
CA ARG A 124 -2.55 -11.27 10.50
C ARG A 124 -3.65 -10.43 9.86
N PHE A 125 -4.24 -10.99 8.83
CA PHE A 125 -5.51 -10.56 8.26
C PHE A 125 -6.56 -11.61 8.52
N GLN A 126 -7.76 -11.18 8.88
CA GLN A 126 -8.95 -12.01 8.92
C GLN A 126 -9.98 -11.42 7.97
N ILE A 127 -10.50 -12.24 7.07
CA ILE A 127 -11.47 -11.80 6.07
C ILE A 127 -12.78 -12.48 6.33
N LEU A 128 -13.77 -11.69 6.74
CA LEU A 128 -15.12 -12.11 7.01
C LEU A 128 -15.94 -11.92 5.74
N LYS A 129 -16.47 -13.01 5.20
CA LYS A 129 -17.14 -12.99 3.89
C LYS A 129 -18.64 -13.28 4.02
N ASP A 130 -19.01 -14.09 5.02
CA ASP A 130 -20.38 -14.55 5.18
C ASP A 130 -21.19 -13.61 6.06
N ALA A 131 -22.48 -13.52 5.76
CA ALA A 131 -23.41 -12.66 6.50
C ALA A 131 -23.49 -13.01 8.00
N SER A 132 -23.31 -14.28 8.36
CA SER A 132 -23.26 -14.73 9.74
C SER A 132 -22.14 -14.06 10.55
N GLU A 133 -21.02 -13.77 9.91
CA GLU A 133 -19.85 -13.19 10.55
C GLU A 133 -19.85 -11.65 10.46
N THR A 134 -20.33 -11.13 9.31
CA THR A 134 -20.34 -9.69 9.07
C THR A 134 -21.53 -8.99 9.73
N SER A 135 -22.56 -9.73 10.15
CA SER A 135 -23.78 -9.20 10.78
C SER A 135 -23.52 -8.32 12.01
N GLN A 136 -22.50 -8.64 12.79
CA GLN A 136 -22.09 -7.85 13.94
C GLN A 136 -21.63 -6.43 13.59
N TYR A 137 -21.28 -6.18 12.31
CA TYR A 137 -20.84 -4.87 11.82
C TYR A 137 -21.98 -4.12 11.09
N GLY A 138 -23.19 -4.68 11.10
CA GLY A 138 -24.37 -4.10 10.47
C GLY A 138 -24.22 -3.89 8.97
N SER A 139 -24.88 -2.87 8.45
CA SER A 139 -24.88 -2.56 7.00
C SER A 139 -23.48 -2.24 6.44
N ARG A 140 -22.56 -1.77 7.27
CA ARG A 140 -21.16 -1.52 6.87
C ARG A 140 -20.41 -2.79 6.47
N GLY A 141 -20.79 -3.95 7.05
CA GLY A 141 -20.20 -5.25 6.75
C GLY A 141 -20.75 -5.92 5.49
N ALA A 142 -21.72 -5.32 4.78
CA ALA A 142 -22.41 -5.95 3.65
C ALA A 142 -21.47 -6.32 2.48
N SER A 143 -20.42 -5.54 2.25
CA SER A 143 -19.39 -5.79 1.21
C SER A 143 -18.21 -6.62 1.72
N GLY A 144 -18.36 -7.27 2.89
CA GLY A 144 -17.29 -8.00 3.57
C GLY A 144 -16.54 -7.13 4.57
N VAL A 145 -15.78 -7.79 5.43
CA VAL A 145 -14.97 -7.13 6.47
C VAL A 145 -13.55 -7.66 6.43
N ILE A 146 -12.57 -6.77 6.45
CA ILE A 146 -11.15 -7.08 6.59
C ILE A 146 -10.70 -6.63 7.96
N VAL A 147 -10.44 -7.58 8.84
CA VAL A 147 -9.86 -7.30 10.16
C VAL A 147 -8.36 -7.49 10.09
N VAL A 148 -7.64 -6.49 10.52
CA VAL A 148 -6.18 -6.45 10.52
C VAL A 148 -5.70 -6.36 11.95
N GLU A 149 -4.85 -7.28 12.33
CA GLU A 149 -4.14 -7.20 13.60
C GLU A 149 -2.68 -6.87 13.32
N THR A 150 -2.21 -5.86 14.01
CA THR A 150 -0.81 -5.46 13.92
C THR A 150 0.02 -6.11 15.01
N LYS A 151 1.31 -6.25 14.74
CA LYS A 151 2.26 -6.77 15.73
C LYS A 151 2.33 -5.85 16.94
N LYS A 152 2.13 -6.44 18.11
CA LYS A 152 2.22 -5.76 19.40
C LYS A 152 3.52 -6.14 20.13
N GLY A 153 3.82 -5.42 21.20
CA GLY A 153 4.91 -5.77 22.09
C GLY A 153 4.71 -7.17 22.69
N ARG A 154 5.80 -7.93 22.76
CA ARG A 154 5.81 -9.27 23.37
C ARG A 154 6.54 -9.22 24.69
N ARG A 155 6.19 -10.14 25.59
CA ARG A 155 6.93 -10.36 26.82
C ARG A 155 8.36 -10.81 26.50
N GLY A 156 9.31 -10.37 27.27
CA GLY A 156 10.70 -10.74 27.15
C GLY A 156 11.62 -9.53 27.09
N ASP A 157 12.89 -9.84 26.90
CA ASP A 157 13.94 -8.84 26.83
C ASP A 157 13.77 -7.90 25.63
N PHE A 158 14.39 -6.76 25.75
CA PHE A 158 14.43 -5.79 24.66
C PHE A 158 15.02 -6.44 23.39
N HIS A 159 14.29 -6.33 22.29
CA HIS A 159 14.73 -6.84 20.99
C HIS A 159 14.56 -5.77 19.92
N ILE A 160 15.46 -5.80 18.96
CA ILE A 160 15.43 -4.95 17.77
C ILE A 160 15.34 -5.86 16.55
N SER A 161 14.46 -5.55 15.62
CA SER A 161 14.44 -6.15 14.28
C SER A 161 14.66 -5.08 13.22
N TYR A 162 15.42 -5.41 12.20
CA TYR A 162 15.61 -4.58 11.01
C TYR A 162 15.37 -5.42 9.77
N ASP A 163 14.38 -5.05 9.01
CA ASP A 163 13.99 -5.70 7.78
C ASP A 163 14.28 -4.77 6.61
N VAL A 164 14.98 -5.27 5.59
CA VAL A 164 15.27 -4.53 4.37
C VAL A 164 14.91 -5.36 3.15
N THR A 165 14.21 -4.74 2.22
CA THR A 165 13.92 -5.35 0.92
C THR A 165 14.15 -4.31 -0.15
N THR A 166 14.94 -4.67 -1.16
CA THR A 166 15.29 -3.76 -2.25
C THR A 166 15.43 -4.53 -3.55
N GLY A 167 15.09 -3.89 -4.66
CA GLY A 167 15.25 -4.50 -5.98
C GLY A 167 14.95 -3.56 -7.14
N PRO A 168 15.53 -3.81 -8.32
CA PRO A 168 15.19 -3.12 -9.54
C PRO A 168 13.86 -3.61 -10.09
N GLU A 169 13.14 -2.71 -10.75
CA GLU A 169 11.94 -3.00 -11.53
C GLU A 169 12.26 -2.73 -12.99
N LEU A 170 12.09 -3.74 -13.82
CA LEU A 170 12.48 -3.70 -15.23
C LEU A 170 11.25 -3.89 -16.13
N VAL A 171 11.27 -3.24 -17.28
CA VAL A 171 10.28 -3.49 -18.32
C VAL A 171 10.56 -4.86 -18.93
N TYR A 172 9.66 -5.81 -18.70
CA TYR A 172 9.82 -7.18 -19.19
C TYR A 172 9.63 -7.29 -20.71
N LYS A 173 8.70 -6.51 -21.28
CA LYS A 173 8.36 -6.55 -22.69
C LYS A 173 7.85 -5.21 -23.18
N GLN A 174 8.37 -4.77 -24.31
CA GLN A 174 7.90 -3.58 -25.03
C GLN A 174 7.15 -4.00 -26.30
N LEU A 175 6.30 -3.12 -26.81
CA LEU A 175 5.67 -3.30 -28.12
C LEU A 175 6.71 -3.10 -29.21
N ARG A 176 6.68 -3.94 -30.25
CA ARG A 176 7.50 -3.69 -31.43
C ARG A 176 6.91 -2.53 -32.24
N MET A 177 7.61 -1.42 -32.21
CA MET A 177 7.26 -0.24 -33.00
C MET A 177 8.11 -0.16 -34.25
N LEU A 178 7.66 0.65 -35.21
CA LEU A 178 8.46 0.96 -36.39
C LEU A 178 9.66 1.82 -35.99
N SER A 179 10.85 1.46 -36.42
CA SER A 179 12.00 2.36 -36.37
C SER A 179 11.78 3.56 -37.28
N ALA A 180 12.57 4.63 -37.12
CA ALA A 180 12.47 5.76 -38.05
C ALA A 180 12.70 5.37 -39.51
N ASP A 181 13.58 4.40 -39.78
CA ASP A 181 13.87 3.94 -41.14
C ASP A 181 12.73 3.09 -41.70
N ASP A 182 12.14 2.21 -40.89
CA ASP A 182 10.96 1.45 -41.30
C ASP A 182 9.78 2.40 -41.57
N TYR A 183 9.60 3.42 -40.69
CA TYR A 183 8.59 4.45 -40.88
C TYR A 183 8.78 5.22 -42.22
N ARG A 184 10.00 5.71 -42.51
CA ARG A 184 10.35 6.35 -43.77
C ARG A 184 10.02 5.49 -44.97
N THR A 185 10.36 4.23 -44.88
CA THR A 185 10.12 3.24 -45.95
C THR A 185 8.63 3.00 -46.14
N ALA A 186 7.90 2.77 -45.06
CA ALA A 186 6.47 2.52 -45.11
C ALA A 186 5.66 3.72 -45.65
N VAL A 187 6.03 4.94 -45.27
CA VAL A 187 5.37 6.17 -45.76
C VAL A 187 5.62 6.36 -47.25
N ARG A 188 6.86 6.16 -47.72
CA ARG A 188 7.20 6.25 -49.16
C ARG A 188 6.46 5.21 -49.98
N GLN A 189 6.38 3.97 -49.51
CA GLN A 189 5.67 2.89 -50.24
C GLN A 189 4.17 3.17 -50.36
N ARG A 190 3.57 3.88 -49.39
CA ARG A 190 2.15 4.25 -49.44
C ARG A 190 1.88 5.52 -50.21
N GLY A 191 2.90 6.20 -50.71
CA GLY A 191 2.76 7.47 -51.44
C GLY A 191 2.28 8.63 -50.59
N ASN A 192 2.39 8.51 -49.26
CA ASN A 192 1.98 9.56 -48.30
C ASN A 192 3.08 10.61 -48.16
N TYR A 193 2.67 11.81 -47.73
CA TYR A 193 3.62 12.88 -47.38
C TYR A 193 4.44 12.49 -46.16
N LEU A 194 5.78 12.49 -46.34
CA LEU A 194 6.71 12.16 -45.29
C LEU A 194 7.10 13.40 -44.49
N VAL A 195 6.70 13.48 -43.24
CA VAL A 195 7.25 14.44 -42.26
C VAL A 195 8.46 13.78 -41.60
N ASP A 196 9.65 14.17 -41.99
CA ASP A 196 10.92 13.66 -41.46
C ASP A 196 11.73 14.78 -40.80
N LYS A 197 11.95 14.67 -39.50
CA LYS A 197 12.74 15.60 -38.71
C LYS A 197 14.20 15.16 -38.54
N GLY A 198 14.58 14.03 -39.15
CA GLY A 198 15.94 13.53 -39.16
C GLY A 198 16.40 12.76 -37.95
N PHE A 199 15.52 12.52 -36.94
CA PHE A 199 15.85 11.78 -35.73
C PHE A 199 15.42 10.29 -35.86
N ASN A 200 15.87 9.49 -34.91
CA ASN A 200 15.43 8.13 -34.70
C ASN A 200 15.18 7.93 -33.19
N THR A 201 13.93 8.06 -32.76
CA THR A 201 13.53 8.07 -31.36
C THR A 201 12.60 6.91 -31.09
N ASP A 202 12.96 6.09 -30.09
CA ASP A 202 12.03 5.18 -29.46
C ASP A 202 11.32 5.90 -28.33
N PHE A 203 10.05 6.22 -28.53
CA PHE A 203 9.25 6.94 -27.56
C PHE A 203 8.79 6.06 -26.40
N GLN A 204 8.76 4.71 -26.53
CA GLN A 204 8.51 3.82 -25.42
C GLN A 204 9.69 3.85 -24.43
N ASP A 205 10.91 3.82 -24.95
CA ASP A 205 12.12 3.99 -24.11
C ASP A 205 12.19 5.39 -23.51
N ALA A 206 11.69 6.40 -24.22
CA ALA A 206 11.68 7.78 -23.74
C ALA A 206 10.77 7.98 -22.51
N ILE A 207 9.69 7.22 -22.36
CA ILE A 207 8.75 7.32 -21.25
C ILE A 207 9.04 6.31 -20.12
N THR A 208 9.93 5.37 -20.34
CA THR A 208 10.29 4.33 -19.38
C THR A 208 11.68 4.54 -18.78
N ARG A 209 11.94 3.88 -17.67
CA ARG A 209 13.24 3.81 -17.00
C ARG A 209 13.34 2.48 -16.24
N THR A 210 14.51 2.15 -15.78
CA THR A 210 14.65 1.16 -14.70
C THR A 210 14.07 1.74 -13.42
N GLY A 211 13.02 1.10 -12.91
CA GLY A 211 12.44 1.42 -11.62
C GLY A 211 13.28 0.87 -10.47
N PHE A 212 12.98 1.30 -9.28
CA PHE A 212 13.67 0.84 -8.08
C PHE A 212 12.75 0.89 -6.87
N VAL A 213 12.67 -0.23 -6.14
CA VAL A 213 11.93 -0.33 -4.90
C VAL A 213 12.90 -0.55 -3.75
N GLN A 214 12.67 0.17 -2.65
CA GLN A 214 13.39 -0.05 -1.40
C GLN A 214 12.45 0.13 -0.22
N ASN A 215 12.51 -0.83 0.69
CA ASN A 215 11.74 -0.86 1.92
C ASN A 215 12.72 -1.06 3.07
N HIS A 216 12.64 -0.19 4.06
CA HIS A 216 13.41 -0.27 5.29
C HIS A 216 12.44 -0.24 6.46
N HIS A 217 12.53 -1.19 7.36
CA HIS A 217 11.70 -1.26 8.54
C HIS A 217 12.56 -1.61 9.75
N ILE A 218 12.47 -0.78 10.77
CA ILE A 218 13.09 -1.04 12.06
C ILE A 218 12.01 -1.11 13.12
N ALA A 219 12.03 -2.12 13.95
CA ALA A 219 11.13 -2.23 15.08
C ALA A 219 11.90 -2.65 16.32
N PHE A 220 11.48 -2.12 17.44
CA PHE A 220 12.00 -2.47 18.75
C PHE A 220 10.85 -2.63 19.73
N GLY A 221 11.04 -3.51 20.67
CA GLY A 221 10.02 -3.81 21.65
C GLY A 221 10.54 -4.71 22.75
N GLY A 222 9.74 -4.86 23.76
CA GLY A 222 10.00 -5.69 24.91
C GLY A 222 8.83 -5.62 25.87
N GLY A 223 8.98 -6.25 27.01
CA GLY A 223 7.93 -6.14 28.01
C GLY A 223 8.04 -7.15 29.14
N THR A 224 7.21 -6.92 30.11
CA THR A 224 7.02 -7.77 31.30
C THR A 224 5.65 -8.46 31.22
N ASN A 225 5.27 -9.14 32.27
CA ASN A 225 3.93 -9.72 32.40
C ASN A 225 2.83 -8.64 32.46
N GLN A 226 3.16 -7.43 32.89
CA GLN A 226 2.23 -6.35 33.13
C GLN A 226 2.32 -5.23 32.11
N SER A 227 3.47 -5.07 31.42
CA SER A 227 3.70 -3.98 30.48
C SER A 227 4.41 -4.50 29.24
N ASN A 228 3.83 -4.22 28.07
CA ASN A 228 4.45 -4.54 26.79
C ASN A 228 4.46 -3.28 25.93
N TYR A 229 5.53 -3.08 25.19
CA TYR A 229 5.65 -1.96 24.27
C TYR A 229 6.29 -2.41 22.96
N ARG A 230 5.92 -1.75 21.89
CA ARG A 230 6.53 -1.88 20.55
C ARG A 230 6.54 -0.51 19.88
N ALA A 231 7.65 -0.19 19.26
CA ALA A 231 7.72 0.93 18.33
C ALA A 231 8.32 0.47 17.02
N SER A 232 7.85 1.02 15.92
CA SER A 232 8.37 0.74 14.58
C SER A 232 8.45 2.00 13.75
N LEU A 233 9.44 2.02 12.86
CA LEU A 233 9.64 3.04 11.83
C LEU A 233 9.81 2.32 10.50
N GLY A 234 9.03 2.75 9.52
CA GLY A 234 9.07 2.21 8.18
C GLY A 234 9.34 3.31 7.14
N PHE A 235 10.15 2.98 6.16
CA PHE A 235 10.37 3.81 4.99
C PHE A 235 10.22 2.95 3.75
N MET A 236 9.31 3.33 2.86
CA MET A 236 9.10 2.69 1.56
C MET A 236 9.29 3.72 0.46
N GLN A 237 10.06 3.36 -0.55
CA GLN A 237 10.19 4.15 -1.77
C GLN A 237 10.02 3.23 -2.98
N HIS A 238 9.10 3.60 -3.86
CA HIS A 238 8.86 2.92 -5.13
C HIS A 238 8.98 3.93 -6.27
N ASN A 239 10.04 3.82 -7.04
CA ASN A 239 10.20 4.52 -8.31
C ASN A 239 9.82 3.55 -9.42
N GLN A 240 8.66 3.74 -10.04
CA GLN A 240 8.14 2.83 -11.07
C GLN A 240 8.91 2.93 -12.39
N VAL A 241 8.71 1.94 -13.25
CA VAL A 241 9.32 1.89 -14.61
C VAL A 241 8.88 3.04 -15.50
N ILE A 242 7.70 3.63 -15.28
CA ILE A 242 7.26 4.82 -15.99
C ILE A 242 7.94 6.04 -15.37
N GLN A 243 8.57 6.86 -16.21
CA GLN A 243 9.17 8.10 -15.73
C GLN A 243 8.13 8.97 -15.04
N THR A 244 8.56 9.68 -13.99
CA THR A 244 7.71 10.57 -13.18
C THR A 244 6.80 9.85 -12.18
N ILE A 245 6.41 8.59 -12.38
CA ILE A 245 5.59 7.87 -11.41
C ILE A 245 6.46 7.32 -10.28
N GLY A 246 5.98 7.49 -9.06
CA GLY A 246 6.63 6.95 -7.87
C GLY A 246 5.95 7.38 -6.57
N SER A 247 6.23 6.66 -5.52
CA SER A 247 5.72 6.91 -4.18
C SER A 247 6.83 6.87 -3.14
N ARG A 248 6.66 7.64 -2.08
CA ARG A 248 7.46 7.57 -0.85
C ARG A 248 6.52 7.57 0.32
N ASN A 249 6.68 6.61 1.20
CA ASN A 249 5.89 6.48 2.40
C ASN A 249 6.83 6.35 3.61
N PHE A 250 6.62 7.18 4.62
CA PHE A 250 7.27 7.08 5.92
C PHE A 250 6.19 6.81 6.95
N THR A 251 6.37 5.76 7.74
CA THR A 251 5.43 5.32 8.78
C THR A 251 6.13 5.29 10.13
N ALA A 252 5.39 5.66 11.16
CA ALA A 252 5.81 5.52 12.54
C ALA A 252 4.66 4.95 13.35
N LYS A 253 4.91 3.91 14.12
CA LYS A 253 3.91 3.26 14.97
C LYS A 253 4.49 3.04 16.36
N PHE A 254 3.66 3.27 17.37
CA PHE A 254 3.98 3.01 18.76
C PHE A 254 2.78 2.39 19.46
N ASP A 255 3.01 1.26 20.10
CA ASP A 255 2.01 0.54 20.88
C ASP A 255 2.54 0.30 22.29
N ILE A 256 1.70 0.50 23.27
CA ILE A 256 1.94 0.13 24.67
C ILE A 256 0.68 -0.52 25.23
N SER A 257 0.88 -1.59 25.98
CA SER A 257 -0.17 -2.28 26.72
C SER A 257 0.28 -2.38 28.16
N GLN A 258 -0.53 -1.85 29.07
CA GLN A 258 -0.26 -1.87 30.51
C GLN A 258 -1.41 -2.54 31.24
N LYS A 259 -1.10 -3.53 32.06
CA LYS A 259 -2.02 -4.16 32.99
C LYS A 259 -1.79 -3.64 34.40
N GLY A 260 -2.88 -3.44 35.16
CA GLY A 260 -2.82 -2.99 36.51
C GLY A 260 -3.94 -3.62 37.37
N PHE A 261 -3.88 -3.41 38.69
CA PHE A 261 -4.87 -3.90 39.64
C PHE A 261 -5.11 -5.42 39.54
N ASP A 262 -4.03 -6.22 39.57
CA ASP A 262 -4.09 -7.68 39.46
C ASP A 262 -4.83 -8.14 38.21
N ASP A 263 -4.42 -7.60 37.05
CA ASP A 263 -5.00 -7.86 35.73
C ASP A 263 -6.46 -7.43 35.52
N ARG A 264 -7.03 -6.66 36.46
CA ARG A 264 -8.41 -6.16 36.34
C ARG A 264 -8.55 -4.94 35.42
N LEU A 265 -7.47 -4.21 35.21
CA LEU A 265 -7.40 -3.08 34.27
C LEU A 265 -6.36 -3.34 33.22
N GLN A 266 -6.74 -3.23 31.96
CA GLN A 266 -5.82 -3.22 30.84
C GLN A 266 -6.00 -1.92 30.05
N ILE A 267 -4.90 -1.21 29.84
CA ILE A 267 -4.85 0.02 29.05
C ILE A 267 -3.98 -0.28 27.83
N ASP A 268 -4.58 -0.18 26.65
CA ASP A 268 -3.90 -0.30 25.36
C ASP A 268 -3.88 1.08 24.71
N LEU A 269 -2.70 1.57 24.40
CA LEU A 269 -2.49 2.82 23.66
C LEU A 269 -1.72 2.52 22.38
N GLY A 270 -2.30 2.89 21.25
CA GLY A 270 -1.65 2.82 19.96
C GLY A 270 -1.61 4.18 19.28
N VAL A 271 -0.46 4.54 18.73
CA VAL A 271 -0.28 5.76 17.95
C VAL A 271 0.30 5.35 16.60
N PHE A 272 -0.34 5.78 15.53
CA PHE A 272 0.10 5.56 14.17
C PHE A 272 0.17 6.89 13.41
N GLY A 273 1.28 7.12 12.73
CA GLY A 273 1.48 8.27 11.87
C GLY A 273 2.10 7.87 10.54
N ASN A 274 1.67 8.53 9.48
CA ASN A 274 2.19 8.28 8.14
C ASN A 274 2.33 9.58 7.36
N ILE A 275 3.37 9.66 6.54
CA ILE A 275 3.60 10.74 5.58
C ILE A 275 3.84 10.10 4.23
N GLN A 276 2.92 10.33 3.29
CA GLN A 276 3.01 9.78 1.95
C GLN A 276 3.14 10.90 0.91
N LYS A 277 4.05 10.69 -0.06
CA LYS A 277 4.21 11.56 -1.23
C LYS A 277 4.12 10.71 -2.48
N ASN A 278 3.12 10.99 -3.30
CA ASN A 278 2.88 10.28 -4.54
C ASN A 278 3.11 11.22 -5.73
N LYS A 279 3.72 10.68 -6.77
CA LYS A 279 3.80 11.29 -8.10
C LYS A 279 3.10 10.35 -9.07
N PHE A 280 2.15 10.84 -9.80
CA PHE A 280 1.35 10.05 -10.73
C PHE A 280 1.07 10.79 -12.03
N ILE A 281 0.68 10.05 -13.04
CA ILE A 281 0.21 10.55 -14.32
C ILE A 281 -1.26 10.17 -14.42
N LEU A 282 -2.13 11.12 -14.74
CA LEU A 282 -3.58 10.92 -14.75
C LEU A 282 -4.04 9.84 -15.73
N ASP A 283 -3.40 9.73 -16.90
CA ASP A 283 -3.78 8.76 -17.92
C ASP A 283 -2.54 8.07 -18.50
N VAL A 284 -2.20 6.93 -17.88
CA VAL A 284 -1.06 6.11 -18.31
C VAL A 284 -1.34 5.44 -19.66
N GLN A 285 -2.59 5.04 -19.93
CA GLN A 285 -2.95 4.43 -21.22
C GLN A 285 -2.75 5.42 -22.36
N LYS A 286 -3.22 6.65 -22.17
CA LYS A 286 -3.03 7.72 -23.16
C LYS A 286 -1.57 8.03 -23.37
N LEU A 287 -0.74 8.02 -22.31
CA LEU A 287 0.69 8.21 -22.41
C LEU A 287 1.33 7.13 -23.32
N PHE A 288 1.04 5.85 -23.06
CA PHE A 288 1.55 4.75 -23.88
C PHE A 288 1.03 4.79 -25.32
N TYR A 289 -0.26 5.08 -25.49
CA TYR A 289 -0.85 5.22 -26.82
C TYR A 289 -0.19 6.36 -27.60
N SER A 290 0.02 7.50 -26.95
CA SER A 290 0.72 8.64 -27.56
C SER A 290 2.15 8.29 -27.93
N ALA A 291 2.90 7.64 -27.03
CA ALA A 291 4.26 7.19 -27.31
C ALA A 291 4.32 6.19 -28.49
N ALA A 292 3.33 5.28 -28.56
CA ALA A 292 3.24 4.29 -29.64
C ALA A 292 2.84 4.87 -30.99
N SER A 293 2.04 5.93 -31.01
CA SER A 293 1.54 6.56 -32.25
C SER A 293 2.38 7.74 -32.72
N PHE A 294 3.34 8.18 -31.90
CA PHE A 294 4.16 9.35 -32.25
C PHE A 294 5.15 9.02 -33.35
N ASN A 295 5.42 10.01 -34.23
CA ASN A 295 6.33 9.84 -35.33
C ASN A 295 7.78 9.65 -34.86
N PRO A 296 8.44 8.51 -35.15
CA PRO A 296 9.77 8.20 -34.63
C PRO A 296 10.89 9.09 -35.20
N THR A 297 10.59 9.93 -36.18
CA THR A 297 11.58 10.87 -36.72
C THR A 297 11.69 12.18 -35.94
N TYR A 298 10.87 12.36 -34.91
CA TYR A 298 10.93 13.53 -34.05
C TYR A 298 12.00 13.39 -32.95
N ARG A 299 12.43 14.52 -32.41
CA ARG A 299 13.44 14.58 -31.37
C ARG A 299 12.89 14.13 -30.02
N ARG A 300 13.71 13.47 -29.24
CA ARG A 300 13.42 13.23 -27.81
C ARG A 300 13.69 14.51 -27.02
N GLY A 301 12.65 15.11 -26.45
CA GLY A 301 12.77 16.28 -25.57
C GLY A 301 12.49 17.61 -26.26
N LYS A 302 12.83 18.70 -25.56
CA LYS A 302 12.61 20.07 -26.02
C LYS A 302 13.63 20.46 -27.12
N ASN A 303 13.18 21.34 -27.98
CA ASN A 303 14.05 22.05 -28.90
C ASN A 303 15.06 22.96 -28.17
N PRO A 304 16.14 23.39 -28.82
CA PRO A 304 17.12 24.29 -28.21
C PRO A 304 16.52 25.61 -27.72
N ASP A 305 15.42 26.06 -28.29
CA ASP A 305 14.66 27.25 -27.88
C ASP A 305 13.72 27.01 -26.69
N GLY A 306 13.69 25.79 -26.14
CA GLY A 306 12.84 25.38 -25.02
C GLY A 306 11.41 25.00 -25.38
N SER A 307 11.02 25.08 -26.65
CA SER A 307 9.71 24.64 -27.15
C SER A 307 9.63 23.11 -27.26
N TRP A 308 8.43 22.57 -27.24
CA TRP A 308 8.17 21.18 -27.64
C TRP A 308 7.89 21.12 -29.14
N GLU A 309 8.40 20.13 -29.84
CA GLU A 309 7.94 19.85 -31.20
C GLU A 309 6.46 19.46 -31.17
N GLN A 310 5.66 20.14 -32.00
CA GLN A 310 4.24 19.88 -32.18
C GLN A 310 4.01 19.03 -33.42
#